data_cdb22570b7e812459a46b4a21b000efa
#
_entry.id   cdb22570b7e812459a46b4a21b000efa
#
_cell.length_a   1.000
_cell.length_b   1.000
_cell.length_c   1.000
_cell.angle_alpha   90.00
_cell.angle_beta   90.00
_cell.angle_gamma   90.00
#
_symmetry.space_group_name_H-M   'P 1'
#
loop_
_entity.id
_entity.type
_entity.pdbx_description
1 polymer ?
#
loop_
_entity_poly.entity_id
_entity_poly.type
_entity_poly.pdbx_seq_one_letter_code
_entity_poly.pdbx_strand_id
1 'polypeptide(L)'
;GMANIATGEFAAACSNAGALGLIGAGGMNAETLRSHIRTAKSLTNKPFGVNIMLMNPEADAMAQVVVEEGVPVVTTGAGNPGKYMAAWKAAGIKVIPVVAAATLAVHLERTGADAVIAEGTESGGHVGEMTTMALVPQVCDAVHIPVIAAGGIADGRQLAAAYALGACGVQLGTCLLVSEECPIHENYKAALLKARDSDTIVTGRTGGAPVRVLKNRMSRE
;
A
#
# COMPACT_ATOMS: atom_id res chain seq x y z
N GLY A 1 0.64 -0.65 -1.63
CA GLY A 1 0.71 -1.22 -2.98
C GLY A 1 1.31 -2.62 -2.97
N MET A 2 0.89 -3.45 -3.90
CA MET A 2 1.35 -4.84 -4.02
C MET A 2 2.41 -4.92 -5.13
N ALA A 3 3.68 -4.99 -4.75
CA ALA A 3 4.81 -5.07 -5.68
C ALA A 3 4.64 -6.26 -6.65
N ASN A 4 4.96 -6.06 -7.92
CA ASN A 4 4.84 -7.03 -9.02
C ASN A 4 3.40 -7.53 -9.31
N ILE A 5 2.39 -6.98 -8.65
CA ILE A 5 0.98 -7.39 -8.79
C ILE A 5 0.10 -6.20 -9.20
N ALA A 6 0.21 -5.09 -8.50
CA ALA A 6 -0.61 -3.91 -8.77
C ALA A 6 -0.05 -3.12 -9.96
N THR A 7 -0.43 -3.54 -11.16
CA THR A 7 -0.08 -2.92 -12.45
C THR A 7 -0.91 -1.67 -12.75
N GLY A 8 -0.62 -0.99 -13.85
CA GLY A 8 -1.41 0.15 -14.32
C GLY A 8 -2.85 -0.23 -14.66
N GLU A 9 -3.03 -1.38 -15.30
CA GLU A 9 -4.35 -1.94 -15.64
C GLU A 9 -5.16 -2.23 -14.38
N PHE A 10 -4.54 -2.90 -13.41
CA PHE A 10 -5.21 -3.27 -12.17
C PHE A 10 -5.57 -2.03 -11.33
N ALA A 11 -4.68 -1.04 -11.25
CA ALA A 11 -4.96 0.22 -10.60
C ALA A 11 -6.12 0.98 -11.28
N ALA A 12 -6.14 1.02 -12.61
CA ALA A 12 -7.23 1.62 -13.37
C ALA A 12 -8.58 0.91 -13.12
N ALA A 13 -8.59 -0.42 -13.07
CA ALA A 13 -9.79 -1.20 -12.76
C ALA A 13 -10.32 -0.86 -11.36
N CYS A 14 -9.45 -0.81 -10.33
CA CYS A 14 -9.83 -0.39 -9.00
C CYS A 14 -10.42 1.03 -8.97
N SER A 15 -9.82 1.97 -9.71
CA SER A 15 -10.30 3.35 -9.79
C SER A 15 -11.66 3.44 -10.50
N ASN A 16 -11.86 2.68 -11.57
CA ASN A 16 -13.13 2.60 -12.28
C ASN A 16 -14.24 2.00 -11.42
N ALA A 17 -13.90 1.09 -10.51
CA ALA A 17 -14.81 0.51 -9.52
C ALA A 17 -15.14 1.46 -8.34
N GLY A 18 -14.59 2.68 -8.31
CA GLY A 18 -14.92 3.70 -7.31
C GLY A 18 -13.94 3.77 -6.12
N ALA A 19 -12.83 3.06 -6.16
CA ALA A 19 -11.75 3.16 -5.17
C ALA A 19 -10.63 4.11 -5.67
N LEU A 20 -9.58 4.27 -4.89
CA LEU A 20 -8.30 4.82 -5.33
C LEU A 20 -7.36 3.65 -5.66
N GLY A 21 -7.23 3.32 -6.93
CA GLY A 21 -6.29 2.30 -7.38
C GLY A 21 -4.84 2.74 -7.18
N LEU A 22 -3.96 1.82 -6.79
CA LEU A 22 -2.55 2.12 -6.54
C LEU A 22 -1.64 1.21 -7.37
N ILE A 23 -0.78 1.80 -8.20
CA ILE A 23 0.30 1.07 -8.88
C ILE A 23 1.39 0.74 -7.85
N GLY A 24 1.77 -0.52 -7.74
CA GLY A 24 2.79 -1.00 -6.77
C GLY A 24 4.18 -1.04 -7.38
N ALA A 25 4.95 0.04 -7.26
CA ALA A 25 6.25 0.20 -7.93
C ALA A 25 7.42 -0.55 -7.26
N GLY A 26 7.20 -1.32 -6.20
CA GLY A 26 8.27 -1.91 -5.39
C GLY A 26 9.27 -2.82 -6.14
N GLY A 27 8.84 -3.46 -7.22
CA GLY A 27 9.69 -4.31 -8.07
C GLY A 27 10.02 -3.72 -9.44
N MET A 28 9.69 -2.46 -9.69
CA MET A 28 9.85 -1.80 -10.98
C MET A 28 11.13 -0.97 -11.03
N ASN A 29 11.59 -0.63 -12.23
CA ASN A 29 12.44 0.52 -12.52
C ASN A 29 11.59 1.74 -12.91
N ALA A 30 12.21 2.90 -13.05
CA ALA A 30 11.54 4.16 -13.36
C ALA A 30 10.78 4.12 -14.70
N GLU A 31 11.34 3.49 -15.73
CA GLU A 31 10.71 3.41 -17.05
C GLU A 31 9.51 2.47 -17.07
N THR A 32 9.60 1.33 -16.39
CA THR A 32 8.48 0.43 -16.18
C THR A 32 7.34 1.12 -15.43
N LEU A 33 7.65 1.88 -14.37
CA LEU A 33 6.67 2.68 -13.66
C LEU A 33 5.99 3.68 -14.59
N ARG A 34 6.76 4.41 -15.42
CA ARG A 34 6.22 5.36 -16.40
C ARG A 34 5.25 4.69 -17.37
N SER A 35 5.59 3.51 -17.87
CA SER A 35 4.72 2.72 -18.73
C SER A 35 3.40 2.39 -18.05
N HIS A 36 3.43 1.89 -16.81
CA HIS A 36 2.22 1.57 -16.04
C HIS A 36 1.36 2.80 -15.73
N ILE A 37 1.98 3.97 -15.44
CA ILE A 37 1.23 5.22 -15.25
C ILE A 37 0.49 5.60 -16.52
N ARG A 38 1.15 5.55 -17.68
CA ARG A 38 0.55 5.86 -18.99
C ARG A 38 -0.55 4.89 -19.36
N THR A 39 -0.36 3.60 -19.09
CA THR A 39 -1.40 2.59 -19.25
C THR A 39 -2.61 2.91 -18.38
N ALA A 40 -2.42 3.22 -17.09
CA ALA A 40 -3.53 3.58 -16.22
C ALA A 40 -4.30 4.81 -16.74
N LYS A 41 -3.58 5.86 -17.19
CA LYS A 41 -4.20 7.06 -17.78
C LYS A 41 -5.00 6.78 -19.06
N SER A 42 -4.63 5.76 -19.84
CA SER A 42 -5.38 5.36 -21.03
C SER A 42 -6.65 4.58 -20.72
N LEU A 43 -6.74 3.97 -19.52
CA LEU A 43 -7.84 3.09 -19.12
C LEU A 43 -8.83 3.74 -18.14
N THR A 44 -8.46 4.85 -17.52
CA THR A 44 -9.33 5.57 -16.59
C THR A 44 -9.11 7.07 -16.61
N ASN A 45 -10.17 7.82 -16.43
CA ASN A 45 -10.15 9.26 -16.11
C ASN A 45 -10.35 9.54 -14.61
N LYS A 46 -10.45 8.47 -13.80
CA LYS A 46 -10.56 8.57 -12.34
C LYS A 46 -9.17 8.73 -11.71
N PRO A 47 -9.06 9.32 -10.52
CA PRO A 47 -7.78 9.40 -9.82
C PRO A 47 -7.24 8.01 -9.49
N PHE A 48 -5.94 7.86 -9.63
CA PHE A 48 -5.17 6.71 -9.14
C PHE A 48 -3.87 7.21 -8.51
N GLY A 49 -3.16 6.37 -7.79
CA GLY A 49 -1.90 6.71 -7.16
C GLY A 49 -0.79 5.71 -7.48
N VAL A 50 0.39 6.04 -6.99
CA VAL A 50 1.60 5.19 -7.08
C VAL A 50 2.13 4.93 -5.68
N ASN A 51 2.40 3.67 -5.38
CA ASN A 51 3.14 3.29 -4.17
C ASN A 51 4.63 3.13 -4.50
N ILE A 52 5.47 3.96 -3.89
CA ILE A 52 6.93 3.88 -4.02
C ILE A 52 7.53 3.23 -2.78
N MET A 53 8.26 2.13 -2.97
CA MET A 53 9.07 1.51 -1.93
C MET A 53 10.39 2.26 -1.83
N LEU A 54 10.61 3.00 -0.75
CA LEU A 54 11.75 3.93 -0.64
C LEU A 54 13.11 3.24 -0.50
N MET A 55 13.14 1.93 -0.23
CA MET A 55 14.34 1.10 -0.28
C MET A 55 14.71 0.67 -1.71
N ASN A 56 13.88 0.92 -2.71
CA ASN A 56 14.22 0.63 -4.10
C ASN A 56 15.39 1.52 -4.54
N PRO A 57 16.46 0.98 -5.16
CA PRO A 57 17.59 1.77 -5.65
C PRO A 57 17.21 2.90 -6.62
N GLU A 58 16.09 2.73 -7.35
CA GLU A 58 15.57 3.74 -8.30
C GLU A 58 14.49 4.65 -7.68
N ALA A 59 14.34 4.67 -6.37
CA ALA A 59 13.31 5.49 -5.72
C ALA A 59 13.41 6.99 -6.11
N ASP A 60 14.62 7.52 -6.29
CA ASP A 60 14.83 8.91 -6.71
C ASP A 60 14.31 9.17 -8.13
N ALA A 61 14.60 8.27 -9.06
CA ALA A 61 14.10 8.38 -10.44
C ALA A 61 12.56 8.19 -10.49
N MET A 62 12.02 7.25 -9.72
CA MET A 62 10.57 7.06 -9.59
C MET A 62 9.87 8.29 -9.00
N ALA A 63 10.48 8.93 -7.99
CA ALA A 63 9.97 10.14 -7.38
C ALA A 63 9.86 11.30 -8.38
N GLN A 64 10.77 11.36 -9.37
CA GLN A 64 10.70 12.31 -10.45
C GLN A 64 9.63 11.92 -11.48
N VAL A 65 9.53 10.65 -11.85
CA VAL A 65 8.53 10.14 -12.81
C VAL A 65 7.11 10.50 -12.37
N VAL A 66 6.76 10.35 -11.08
CA VAL A 66 5.41 10.69 -10.62
C VAL A 66 5.09 12.17 -10.73
N VAL A 67 6.10 13.06 -10.62
CA VAL A 67 5.96 14.50 -10.87
C VAL A 67 5.77 14.77 -12.35
N GLU A 68 6.63 14.25 -13.19
CA GLU A 68 6.60 14.43 -14.65
C GLU A 68 5.30 13.92 -15.27
N GLU A 69 4.83 12.78 -14.79
CA GLU A 69 3.57 12.18 -15.24
C GLU A 69 2.33 12.76 -14.53
N GLY A 70 2.47 13.72 -13.61
CA GLY A 70 1.34 14.37 -12.94
C GLY A 70 0.44 13.40 -12.17
N VAL A 71 1.04 12.46 -11.44
CA VAL A 71 0.29 11.51 -10.60
C VAL A 71 -0.33 12.24 -9.41
N PRO A 72 -1.64 12.12 -9.14
CA PRO A 72 -2.28 12.93 -8.09
C PRO A 72 -1.96 12.47 -6.67
N VAL A 73 -1.63 11.18 -6.47
CA VAL A 73 -1.41 10.59 -5.14
C VAL A 73 -0.19 9.69 -5.13
N VAL A 74 0.67 9.88 -4.15
CA VAL A 74 1.81 8.98 -3.87
C VAL A 74 1.66 8.39 -2.47
N THR A 75 1.74 7.08 -2.36
CA THR A 75 1.93 6.38 -1.09
C THR A 75 3.37 5.88 -0.99
N THR A 76 3.93 5.79 0.20
CA THR A 76 5.30 5.30 0.38
C THR A 76 5.35 4.24 1.46
N GLY A 77 6.27 3.29 1.31
CA GLY A 77 6.60 2.30 2.32
C GLY A 77 8.11 2.13 2.45
N ALA A 78 8.55 1.50 3.54
CA ALA A 78 9.94 1.14 3.79
C ALA A 78 10.93 2.31 3.68
N GLY A 79 10.68 3.40 4.41
CA GLY A 79 11.55 4.57 4.46
C GLY A 79 10.84 5.88 4.78
N ASN A 80 11.63 6.97 4.83
CA ASN A 80 11.13 8.31 5.09
C ASN A 80 11.07 9.12 3.78
N PRO A 81 9.88 9.60 3.34
CA PRO A 81 9.72 10.37 2.10
C PRO A 81 10.21 11.82 2.21
N GLY A 82 10.73 12.26 3.34
CA GLY A 82 11.05 13.68 3.63
C GLY A 82 11.84 14.38 2.53
N LYS A 83 12.80 13.71 1.90
CA LYS A 83 13.62 14.31 0.83
C LYS A 83 12.82 14.62 -0.45
N TYR A 84 11.69 13.97 -0.69
CA TYR A 84 10.84 14.20 -1.86
C TYR A 84 9.68 15.15 -1.59
N MET A 85 9.38 15.38 -0.31
CA MET A 85 8.17 16.08 0.11
C MET A 85 8.01 17.45 -0.55
N ALA A 86 9.07 18.25 -0.59
CA ALA A 86 9.02 19.60 -1.17
C ALA A 86 8.65 19.55 -2.66
N ALA A 87 9.27 18.68 -3.44
CA ALA A 87 8.99 18.53 -4.88
C ALA A 87 7.57 18.01 -5.13
N TRP A 88 7.14 16.98 -4.40
CA TRP A 88 5.80 16.43 -4.55
C TRP A 88 4.69 17.42 -4.16
N LYS A 89 4.89 18.18 -3.08
CA LYS A 89 3.93 19.22 -2.65
C LYS A 89 3.86 20.37 -3.67
N ALA A 90 5.02 20.80 -4.22
CA ALA A 90 5.04 21.81 -5.27
C ALA A 90 4.33 21.36 -6.55
N ALA A 91 4.35 20.06 -6.85
CA ALA A 91 3.61 19.45 -7.96
C ALA A 91 2.13 19.18 -7.63
N GLY A 92 1.63 19.51 -6.44
CA GLY A 92 0.26 19.29 -6.02
C GLY A 92 -0.08 17.83 -5.66
N ILE A 93 0.94 16.97 -5.54
CA ILE A 93 0.77 15.56 -5.21
C ILE A 93 0.34 15.39 -3.74
N LYS A 94 -0.66 14.56 -3.49
CA LYS A 94 -1.03 14.12 -2.14
C LYS A 94 -0.12 12.99 -1.70
N VAL A 95 0.53 13.17 -0.55
CA VAL A 95 1.53 12.21 -0.02
C VAL A 95 0.94 11.48 1.18
N ILE A 96 0.82 10.15 1.07
CA ILE A 96 0.16 9.30 2.06
C ILE A 96 1.10 8.13 2.45
N PRO A 97 2.03 8.34 3.39
CA PRO A 97 2.97 7.29 3.79
C PRO A 97 2.30 6.16 4.59
N VAL A 98 2.85 4.95 4.47
CA VAL A 98 2.49 3.80 5.31
C VAL A 98 3.29 3.87 6.62
N VAL A 99 2.61 3.68 7.74
CA VAL A 99 3.18 3.70 9.09
C VAL A 99 2.80 2.45 9.87
N ALA A 100 3.74 1.96 10.68
CA ALA A 100 3.55 0.84 11.60
C ALA A 100 3.65 1.27 13.08
N ALA A 101 3.74 2.58 13.35
CA ALA A 101 3.81 3.14 14.70
C ALA A 101 3.29 4.58 14.74
N ALA A 102 2.66 4.98 15.84
CA ALA A 102 2.14 6.34 16.04
C ALA A 102 3.25 7.40 16.03
N THR A 103 4.42 7.10 16.57
CA THR A 103 5.58 8.01 16.56
C THR A 103 6.02 8.37 15.14
N LEU A 104 5.99 7.39 14.22
CA LEU A 104 6.29 7.64 12.81
C LEU A 104 5.21 8.50 12.16
N ALA A 105 3.93 8.26 12.46
CA ALA A 105 2.82 9.06 11.95
C ALA A 105 2.97 10.55 12.34
N VAL A 106 3.26 10.83 13.61
CA VAL A 106 3.52 12.20 14.11
C VAL A 106 4.70 12.86 13.38
N HIS A 107 5.79 12.12 13.16
CA HIS A 107 6.93 12.64 12.42
C HIS A 107 6.56 12.99 10.98
N LEU A 108 5.81 12.13 10.30
CA LEU A 108 5.42 12.33 8.90
C LEU A 108 4.37 13.44 8.73
N GLU A 109 3.44 13.60 9.68
CA GLU A 109 2.55 14.76 9.73
C GLU A 109 3.34 16.06 9.75
N ARG A 110 4.33 16.18 10.66
CA ARG A 110 5.22 17.35 10.75
C ARG A 110 6.04 17.58 9.49
N THR A 111 6.33 16.53 8.74
CA THR A 111 7.06 16.60 7.46
C THR A 111 6.15 17.03 6.30
N GLY A 112 4.82 17.07 6.48
CA GLY A 112 3.84 17.56 5.51
C GLY A 112 3.04 16.48 4.79
N ALA A 113 2.94 15.27 5.34
CA ALA A 113 2.04 14.24 4.82
C ALA A 113 0.58 14.74 4.83
N ASP A 114 -0.18 14.39 3.78
CA ASP A 114 -1.61 14.77 3.66
C ASP A 114 -2.53 13.81 4.41
N ALA A 115 -2.10 12.56 4.60
CA ALA A 115 -2.74 11.50 5.37
C ALA A 115 -1.69 10.44 5.69
N VAL A 116 -2.03 9.44 6.52
CA VAL A 116 -1.19 8.26 6.75
C VAL A 116 -2.00 6.98 6.60
N ILE A 117 -1.32 5.90 6.21
CA ILE A 117 -1.88 4.54 6.20
C ILE A 117 -1.30 3.79 7.40
N ALA A 118 -2.13 3.55 8.43
CA ALA A 118 -1.75 2.75 9.59
C ALA A 118 -1.92 1.26 9.25
N GLU A 119 -0.80 0.57 9.01
CA GLU A 119 -0.80 -0.82 8.54
C GLU A 119 -0.39 -1.78 9.66
N GLY A 120 -1.34 -2.60 10.09
CA GLY A 120 -1.13 -3.63 11.11
C GLY A 120 -0.50 -4.90 10.57
N THR A 121 -0.03 -5.75 11.51
CA THR A 121 0.69 -7.00 11.23
C THR A 121 -0.15 -8.05 10.49
N GLU A 122 -1.48 -7.88 10.40
CA GLU A 122 -2.39 -8.76 9.65
C GLU A 122 -2.26 -8.57 8.12
N SER A 123 -1.53 -7.55 7.67
CA SER A 123 -1.30 -7.31 6.23
C SER A 123 -0.51 -8.45 5.59
N GLY A 124 -0.60 -8.57 4.27
CA GLY A 124 0.29 -9.41 3.46
C GLY A 124 1.56 -8.67 3.06
N GLY A 125 2.63 -9.39 2.76
CA GLY A 125 3.92 -8.79 2.46
C GLY A 125 4.68 -8.37 3.72
N HIS A 126 5.45 -7.28 3.65
CA HIS A 126 6.20 -6.77 4.80
C HIS A 126 5.24 -6.35 5.92
N VAL A 127 5.53 -6.76 7.15
CA VAL A 127 4.65 -6.50 8.30
C VAL A 127 5.42 -5.88 9.46
N GLY A 128 4.73 -4.97 10.18
CA GLY A 128 5.15 -4.49 11.48
C GLY A 128 4.76 -5.45 12.61
N GLU A 129 4.97 -5.05 13.85
CA GLU A 129 4.68 -5.86 15.04
C GLU A 129 3.27 -5.62 15.60
N MET A 130 2.75 -4.39 15.47
CA MET A 130 1.44 -4.04 16.04
C MET A 130 0.29 -4.58 15.20
N THR A 131 -0.75 -5.07 15.88
CA THR A 131 -2.01 -5.46 15.22
C THR A 131 -2.79 -4.22 14.78
N THR A 132 -3.62 -4.37 13.76
CA THR A 132 -4.48 -3.28 13.24
C THR A 132 -5.38 -2.71 14.35
N MET A 133 -5.97 -3.58 15.18
CA MET A 133 -6.83 -3.19 16.28
C MET A 133 -6.13 -2.30 17.33
N ALA A 134 -4.83 -2.54 17.58
CA ALA A 134 -4.06 -1.75 18.54
C ALA A 134 -3.43 -0.50 17.90
N LEU A 135 -3.00 -0.58 16.64
CA LEU A 135 -2.27 0.48 15.95
C LEU A 135 -3.20 1.64 15.55
N VAL A 136 -4.34 1.33 14.91
CA VAL A 136 -5.19 2.35 14.30
C VAL A 136 -5.65 3.41 15.30
N PRO A 137 -6.24 3.08 16.47
CA PRO A 137 -6.68 4.11 17.41
C PRO A 137 -5.51 4.94 17.95
N GLN A 138 -4.34 4.31 18.22
CA GLN A 138 -3.16 5.06 18.67
C GLN A 138 -2.66 6.07 17.63
N VAL A 139 -2.72 5.71 16.34
CA VAL A 139 -2.36 6.64 15.27
C VAL A 139 -3.41 7.74 15.16
N CYS A 140 -4.71 7.41 15.20
CA CYS A 140 -5.80 8.39 15.14
C CYS A 140 -5.73 9.41 16.28
N ASP A 141 -5.39 8.97 17.49
CA ASP A 141 -5.25 9.86 18.65
C ASP A 141 -3.98 10.74 18.59
N ALA A 142 -2.96 10.31 17.83
CA ALA A 142 -1.66 10.97 17.80
C ALA A 142 -1.49 12.03 16.70
N VAL A 143 -2.31 12.00 15.65
CA VAL A 143 -2.20 12.91 14.50
C VAL A 143 -3.51 13.61 14.20
N HIS A 144 -3.45 14.77 13.50
CA HIS A 144 -4.62 15.54 13.08
C HIS A 144 -4.97 15.34 11.60
N ILE A 145 -4.07 14.72 10.84
CA ILE A 145 -4.31 14.37 9.43
C ILE A 145 -5.12 13.06 9.33
N PRO A 146 -5.85 12.86 8.22
CA PRO A 146 -6.63 11.64 8.01
C PRO A 146 -5.81 10.37 8.16
N VAL A 147 -6.39 9.35 8.82
CA VAL A 147 -5.79 8.03 9.00
C VAL A 147 -6.59 7.00 8.20
N ILE A 148 -5.89 6.21 7.40
CA ILE A 148 -6.43 5.10 6.61
C ILE A 148 -5.98 3.81 7.29
N ALA A 149 -6.90 2.93 7.65
CA ALA A 149 -6.56 1.65 8.26
C ALA A 149 -6.18 0.62 7.19
N ALA A 150 -5.15 -0.19 7.44
CA ALA A 150 -4.71 -1.28 6.58
C ALA A 150 -4.30 -2.50 7.42
N GLY A 151 -4.43 -3.68 6.82
CA GLY A 151 -4.09 -4.96 7.46
C GLY A 151 -5.33 -5.72 7.94
N GLY A 152 -5.57 -6.89 7.33
CA GLY A 152 -6.66 -7.78 7.69
C GLY A 152 -8.07 -7.32 7.30
N ILE A 153 -8.22 -6.29 6.49
CA ILE A 153 -9.52 -5.73 6.09
C ILE A 153 -9.94 -6.30 4.75
N ALA A 154 -11.09 -6.97 4.69
CA ALA A 154 -11.59 -7.65 3.50
C ALA A 154 -13.11 -7.52 3.28
N ASP A 155 -13.88 -7.13 4.29
CA ASP A 155 -15.35 -6.99 4.19
C ASP A 155 -15.89 -5.75 4.93
N GLY A 156 -17.21 -5.53 4.81
CA GLY A 156 -17.89 -4.37 5.39
C GLY A 156 -17.87 -4.31 6.92
N ARG A 157 -17.74 -5.46 7.62
CA ARG A 157 -17.66 -5.51 9.09
C ARG A 157 -16.34 -4.91 9.56
N GLN A 158 -15.25 -5.26 8.88
CA GLN A 158 -13.91 -4.75 9.18
C GLN A 158 -13.78 -3.28 8.76
N LEU A 159 -14.44 -2.87 7.67
CA LEU A 159 -14.58 -1.45 7.31
C LEU A 159 -15.27 -0.66 8.43
N ALA A 160 -16.42 -1.16 8.93
CA ALA A 160 -17.14 -0.52 10.03
C ALA A 160 -16.30 -0.46 11.32
N ALA A 161 -15.55 -1.52 11.61
CA ALA A 161 -14.62 -1.55 12.74
C ALA A 161 -13.50 -0.50 12.59
N ALA A 162 -12.93 -0.35 11.39
CA ALA A 162 -11.91 0.67 11.12
C ALA A 162 -12.44 2.09 11.37
N TYR A 163 -13.66 2.39 10.96
CA TYR A 163 -14.32 3.65 11.28
C TYR A 163 -14.54 3.84 12.78
N ALA A 164 -14.99 2.80 13.49
CA ALA A 164 -15.15 2.84 14.94
C ALA A 164 -13.81 3.09 15.68
N LEU A 165 -12.70 2.67 15.12
CA LEU A 165 -11.35 2.93 15.63
C LEU A 165 -10.82 4.34 15.27
N GLY A 166 -11.59 5.16 14.53
CA GLY A 166 -11.23 6.52 14.18
C GLY A 166 -10.65 6.71 12.76
N ALA A 167 -10.47 5.64 11.98
CA ALA A 167 -9.98 5.76 10.61
C ALA A 167 -11.04 6.42 9.69
N CYS A 168 -10.58 7.21 8.71
CA CYS A 168 -11.45 7.84 7.71
C CYS A 168 -11.64 6.98 6.44
N GLY A 169 -10.92 5.88 6.32
CA GLY A 169 -10.96 4.98 5.17
C GLY A 169 -10.12 3.73 5.41
N VAL A 170 -10.09 2.85 4.42
CA VAL A 170 -9.35 1.59 4.50
C VAL A 170 -8.52 1.34 3.25
N GLN A 171 -7.39 0.64 3.39
CA GLN A 171 -6.61 0.08 2.30
C GLN A 171 -6.83 -1.43 2.24
N LEU A 172 -7.22 -1.91 1.08
CA LEU A 172 -7.44 -3.32 0.79
C LEU A 172 -6.28 -3.88 -0.04
N GLY A 173 -5.92 -5.14 0.20
CA GLY A 173 -4.86 -5.83 -0.54
C GLY A 173 -5.28 -7.23 -0.94
N THR A 174 -5.05 -8.23 -0.08
CA THR A 174 -5.17 -9.66 -0.39
C THR A 174 -6.53 -10.07 -0.95
N CYS A 175 -7.63 -9.48 -0.49
CA CYS A 175 -8.97 -9.78 -1.00
C CYS A 175 -9.14 -9.41 -2.48
N LEU A 176 -8.36 -8.47 -3.00
CA LEU A 176 -8.40 -8.07 -4.41
C LEU A 176 -7.59 -9.00 -5.33
N LEU A 177 -6.75 -9.89 -4.76
CA LEU A 177 -5.92 -10.80 -5.56
C LEU A 177 -6.73 -11.83 -6.36
N VAL A 178 -7.95 -12.12 -5.92
CA VAL A 178 -8.83 -13.11 -6.57
C VAL A 178 -9.77 -12.49 -7.61
N SER A 179 -9.69 -11.16 -7.82
CA SER A 179 -10.48 -10.52 -8.87
C SER A 179 -9.99 -10.92 -10.27
N GLU A 180 -10.86 -10.82 -11.26
CA GLU A 180 -10.53 -11.14 -12.66
C GLU A 180 -9.43 -10.24 -13.20
N GLU A 181 -9.47 -8.95 -12.85
CA GLU A 181 -8.52 -7.92 -13.30
C GLU A 181 -7.14 -8.06 -12.67
N CYS A 182 -6.99 -8.84 -11.60
CA CYS A 182 -5.69 -9.07 -10.99
C CYS A 182 -4.82 -9.96 -11.87
N PRO A 183 -3.61 -9.53 -12.27
CA PRO A 183 -2.80 -10.24 -13.29
C PRO A 183 -2.04 -11.46 -12.75
N ILE A 184 -2.27 -11.87 -11.50
CA ILE A 184 -1.58 -13.05 -10.94
C ILE A 184 -2.07 -14.35 -11.60
N HIS A 185 -1.20 -15.36 -11.58
CA HIS A 185 -1.50 -16.66 -12.17
C HIS A 185 -2.70 -17.34 -11.50
N GLU A 186 -3.55 -18.02 -12.26
CA GLU A 186 -4.79 -18.66 -11.78
C GLU A 186 -4.55 -19.69 -10.66
N ASN A 187 -3.41 -20.40 -10.69
CA ASN A 187 -3.03 -21.30 -9.59
C ASN A 187 -2.85 -20.56 -8.26
N TYR A 188 -2.40 -19.30 -8.30
CA TYR A 188 -2.27 -18.49 -7.09
C TYR A 188 -3.64 -18.01 -6.59
N LYS A 189 -4.53 -17.57 -7.48
CA LYS A 189 -5.93 -17.27 -7.14
C LYS A 189 -6.61 -18.48 -6.50
N ALA A 190 -6.46 -19.66 -7.13
CA ALA A 190 -7.01 -20.91 -6.59
C ALA A 190 -6.44 -21.29 -5.23
N ALA A 191 -5.16 -21.03 -4.98
CA ALA A 191 -4.54 -21.25 -3.67
C ALA A 191 -5.11 -20.32 -2.61
N LEU A 192 -5.32 -19.03 -2.96
CA LEU A 192 -5.95 -18.04 -2.07
C LEU A 192 -7.38 -18.42 -1.71
N LEU A 193 -8.18 -18.85 -2.70
CA LEU A 193 -9.57 -19.26 -2.49
C LEU A 193 -9.72 -20.53 -1.61
N LYS A 194 -8.68 -21.39 -1.62
CA LYS A 194 -8.64 -22.60 -0.78
C LYS A 194 -8.02 -22.38 0.60
N ALA A 195 -7.34 -21.27 0.80
CA ALA A 195 -6.62 -20.97 2.02
C ALA A 195 -7.59 -20.86 3.23
N ARG A 196 -7.15 -21.37 4.35
CA ARG A 196 -7.85 -21.29 5.64
C ARG A 196 -7.20 -20.20 6.50
N ASP A 197 -7.82 -19.85 7.59
CA ASP A 197 -7.36 -18.89 8.58
C ASP A 197 -5.92 -19.15 9.08
N SER A 198 -5.52 -20.41 9.18
CA SER A 198 -4.20 -20.85 9.64
C SER A 198 -3.15 -21.03 8.53
N ASP A 199 -3.48 -20.75 7.26
CA ASP A 199 -2.60 -21.03 6.12
C ASP A 199 -1.64 -19.87 5.76
N THR A 200 -1.50 -18.90 6.65
CA THR A 200 -0.45 -17.88 6.54
C THR A 200 0.66 -18.08 7.58
N ILE A 201 1.84 -17.56 7.28
CA ILE A 201 2.98 -17.54 8.20
C ILE A 201 3.79 -16.25 7.97
N VAL A 202 4.41 -15.74 9.03
CA VAL A 202 5.40 -14.65 8.92
C VAL A 202 6.79 -15.26 8.94
N THR A 203 7.54 -15.06 7.87
CA THR A 203 8.95 -15.48 7.71
C THR A 203 9.88 -14.28 7.75
N GLY A 204 11.21 -14.50 7.76
CA GLY A 204 12.21 -13.44 7.65
C GLY A 204 12.43 -12.58 8.91
N ARG A 205 11.87 -12.93 10.07
CA ARG A 205 12.07 -12.18 11.33
C ARG A 205 13.53 -12.12 11.74
N THR A 206 14.25 -13.22 11.62
CA THR A 206 15.69 -13.31 11.94
C THR A 206 16.57 -12.47 11.02
N GLY A 207 16.11 -12.24 9.78
CA GLY A 207 16.79 -11.38 8.81
C GLY A 207 16.34 -9.89 8.87
N GLY A 208 15.49 -9.52 9.83
CA GLY A 208 15.05 -8.14 10.01
C GLY A 208 14.01 -7.65 8.96
N ALA A 209 13.51 -8.54 8.11
CA ALA A 209 12.52 -8.24 7.08
C ALA A 209 11.32 -9.21 7.16
N PRO A 210 10.47 -9.10 8.19
CA PRO A 210 9.33 -9.99 8.37
C PRO A 210 8.32 -9.83 7.23
N VAL A 211 7.92 -10.96 6.61
CA VAL A 211 6.98 -11.00 5.49
C VAL A 211 5.90 -12.05 5.75
N ARG A 212 4.63 -11.66 5.66
CA ARG A 212 3.50 -12.60 5.70
C ARG A 212 3.24 -13.18 4.32
N VAL A 213 3.22 -14.49 4.25
CA VAL A 213 2.99 -15.27 3.02
C VAL A 213 2.01 -16.42 3.26
N LEU A 214 1.45 -16.98 2.19
CA LEU A 214 0.80 -18.29 2.26
C LEU A 214 1.86 -19.36 2.54
N LYS A 215 1.51 -20.32 3.41
CA LYS A 215 2.37 -21.47 3.71
C LYS A 215 2.62 -22.28 2.44
N ASN A 216 3.88 -22.47 2.13
CA ASN A 216 4.35 -23.29 1.02
C ASN A 216 5.63 -24.01 1.43
N ARG A 217 6.24 -24.77 0.52
CA ARG A 217 7.48 -25.51 0.82
C ARG A 217 8.60 -24.57 1.26
N MET A 218 8.83 -23.47 0.53
CA MET A 218 9.90 -22.52 0.82
C MET A 218 9.70 -21.78 2.14
N SER A 219 8.46 -21.51 2.55
CA SER A 219 8.16 -20.82 3.81
C SER A 219 8.31 -21.69 5.07
N ARG A 220 8.62 -23.00 4.90
CA ARG A 220 8.81 -23.96 5.99
C ARG A 220 10.28 -24.31 6.22
N GLU A 221 11.17 -23.95 5.29
CA GLU A 221 12.63 -24.03 5.37
C GLU A 221 13.20 -22.73 5.99
#